data_04a28218c00ed6a170e4b0dc0c0756c2
#
_entry.id   04a28218c00ed6a170e4b0dc0c0756c2
#
_cell.length_a   1.000
_cell.length_b   1.000
_cell.length_c   1.000
_cell.angle_alpha   90.00
_cell.angle_beta   90.00
_cell.angle_gamma   90.00
#
_symmetry.space_group_name_H-M   'P 1'
#
loop_
_entity.id
_entity.type
_entity.pdbx_description
1 polymer ?
#
loop_
_entity_poly.entity_id
_entity_poly.type
_entity_poly.pdbx_seq_one_letter_code
_entity_poly.pdbx_strand_id
1 'polypeptide(L)'
;MRSQQLTILRHKLARVLTFAVLTQVLEFLLNRYSAIKFHPTQFTWLLLGLLVGAVEQFFFTGPVARLPIYLQIGLRAVFVWFIGMGLLSLLMVSDLEPPAMHELGLVDLKALWKHPAMERVALNAVFVSALVMLFMEMERLVGARMFRRFITGRYAHPRREDRVVMFIDLESSTRYTEQLGDERYFELLNRCFELMTGPVLASNAEILKYVGDEVILTWRTPEAVRDESCLHLFFDIREALEREGPQFMKRYGVMPRFHAALHRGEVIAAQVGTIRRSIDLSGDAMNTCARLTSVAKEMGGLVISADLLKALGTPSADFRCSELRELDIRGKEQAVSACGVQRTRKPEH
;
A
#
# COMPACT_ATOMS: atom_id res chain seq x y z
N MET A 1 5.73 -11.96 -14.47
CA MET A 1 6.30 -10.59 -14.57
C MET A 1 5.31 -9.57 -15.10
N ARG A 2 4.69 -9.73 -16.26
CA ARG A 2 3.73 -8.77 -16.82
C ARG A 2 2.51 -8.51 -15.91
N SER A 3 1.95 -9.53 -15.27
CA SER A 3 0.74 -9.37 -14.43
C SER A 3 1.01 -8.54 -13.14
N GLN A 4 2.12 -8.78 -12.46
CA GLN A 4 2.49 -8.01 -11.26
C GLN A 4 2.84 -6.56 -11.58
N GLN A 5 3.59 -6.33 -12.67
CA GLN A 5 3.88 -4.97 -13.15
C GLN A 5 2.60 -4.22 -13.54
N LEU A 6 1.66 -4.91 -14.21
CA LEU A 6 0.34 -4.35 -14.54
C LEU A 6 -0.47 -4.02 -13.28
N THR A 7 -0.41 -4.85 -12.23
CA THR A 7 -1.11 -4.58 -10.97
C THR A 7 -0.54 -3.34 -10.27
N ILE A 8 0.78 -3.23 -10.19
CA ILE A 8 1.45 -2.04 -9.65
C ILE A 8 1.11 -0.79 -10.46
N LEU A 9 1.14 -0.89 -11.80
CA LEU A 9 0.79 0.22 -12.68
C LEU A 9 -0.67 0.65 -12.49
N ARG A 10 -1.61 -0.31 -12.46
CA ARG A 10 -3.03 -0.04 -12.18
C ARG A 10 -3.22 0.66 -10.83
N HIS A 11 -2.49 0.23 -9.80
CA HIS A 11 -2.53 0.89 -8.49
C HIS A 11 -2.02 2.33 -8.56
N LYS A 12 -0.89 2.58 -9.24
CA LYS A 12 -0.36 3.93 -9.45
C LYS A 12 -1.35 4.81 -10.22
N LEU A 13 -1.93 4.31 -11.31
CA LEU A 13 -2.93 5.04 -12.10
C LEU A 13 -4.21 5.34 -11.28
N ALA A 14 -4.68 4.39 -10.49
CA ALA A 14 -5.81 4.63 -9.59
C ALA A 14 -5.51 5.75 -8.58
N ARG A 15 -4.29 5.82 -8.05
CA ARG A 15 -3.86 6.92 -7.16
C ARG A 15 -3.79 8.27 -7.89
N VAL A 16 -3.31 8.30 -9.13
CA VAL A 16 -3.33 9.53 -9.96
C VAL A 16 -4.77 10.03 -10.13
N LEU A 17 -5.69 9.14 -10.47
CA LEU A 17 -7.11 9.49 -10.60
C LEU A 17 -7.71 9.97 -9.27
N THR A 18 -7.39 9.31 -8.17
CA THR A 18 -7.83 9.73 -6.83
C THR A 18 -7.31 11.14 -6.51
N PHE A 19 -6.05 11.42 -6.81
CA PHE A 19 -5.46 12.74 -6.62
C PHE A 19 -6.22 13.80 -7.44
N ALA A 20 -6.48 13.54 -8.72
CA ALA A 20 -7.19 14.46 -9.60
C ALA A 20 -8.62 14.75 -9.11
N VAL A 21 -9.36 13.71 -8.71
CA VAL A 21 -10.72 13.87 -8.18
C VAL A 21 -10.72 14.65 -6.87
N LEU A 22 -9.80 14.35 -5.95
CA LEU A 22 -9.70 15.07 -4.67
C LEU A 22 -9.34 16.55 -4.89
N THR A 23 -8.41 16.85 -5.81
CA THR A 23 -8.04 18.22 -6.18
C THR A 23 -9.27 18.97 -6.72
N GLN A 24 -10.01 18.34 -7.63
CA GLN A 24 -11.23 18.93 -8.21
C GLN A 24 -12.30 19.18 -7.17
N VAL A 25 -12.57 18.23 -6.28
CA VAL A 25 -13.59 18.35 -5.22
C VAL A 25 -13.20 19.43 -4.22
N LEU A 26 -11.94 19.43 -3.78
CA LEU A 26 -11.46 20.42 -2.81
C LEU A 26 -11.50 21.82 -3.38
N GLU A 27 -11.09 22.00 -4.62
CA GLU A 27 -11.15 23.29 -5.31
C GLU A 27 -12.59 23.76 -5.49
N PHE A 28 -13.51 22.88 -5.90
CA PHE A 28 -14.95 23.22 -5.98
C PHE A 28 -15.50 23.71 -4.65
N LEU A 29 -15.13 23.06 -3.54
CA LEU A 29 -15.57 23.45 -2.20
C LEU A 29 -14.97 24.80 -1.78
N LEU A 30 -13.69 25.04 -2.02
CA LEU A 30 -13.01 26.28 -1.67
C LEU A 30 -13.51 27.46 -2.50
N ASN A 31 -13.70 27.28 -3.81
CA ASN A 31 -14.19 28.32 -4.70
C ASN A 31 -15.62 28.76 -4.38
N ARG A 32 -16.44 27.87 -3.83
CA ARG A 32 -17.80 28.24 -3.40
C ARG A 32 -17.82 29.31 -2.28
N TYR A 33 -16.75 29.38 -1.49
CA TYR A 33 -16.61 30.33 -0.37
C TYR A 33 -15.58 31.44 -0.68
N SER A 34 -14.93 31.41 -1.83
CA SER A 34 -13.96 32.43 -2.22
C SER A 34 -14.65 33.66 -2.81
N ALA A 35 -14.24 34.85 -2.37
CA ALA A 35 -14.65 36.12 -2.98
C ALA A 35 -14.02 36.34 -4.39
N ILE A 36 -13.14 35.45 -4.83
CA ILE A 36 -12.44 35.56 -6.09
C ILE A 36 -13.21 34.75 -7.13
N LYS A 37 -13.89 35.40 -8.04
CA LYS A 37 -14.65 34.79 -9.14
C LYS A 37 -13.76 34.32 -10.30
N PHE A 38 -12.50 33.99 -10.05
CA PHE A 38 -11.64 33.37 -11.05
C PHE A 38 -11.95 31.87 -11.13
N HIS A 39 -12.78 31.52 -12.08
CA HIS A 39 -13.12 30.13 -12.38
C HIS A 39 -12.42 29.71 -13.66
N PRO A 40 -11.17 29.22 -13.62
CA PRO A 40 -10.67 28.41 -14.73
C PRO A 40 -11.69 27.28 -14.94
N THR A 41 -11.88 26.85 -16.19
CA THR A 41 -12.87 25.82 -16.51
C THR A 41 -12.70 24.64 -15.55
N GLN A 42 -13.81 23.98 -15.16
CA GLN A 42 -13.77 22.85 -14.21
C GLN A 42 -12.76 21.76 -14.63
N PHE A 43 -12.49 21.64 -15.91
CA PHE A 43 -11.49 20.72 -16.47
C PHE A 43 -10.04 21.10 -16.15
N THR A 44 -9.73 22.38 -15.93
CA THR A 44 -8.37 22.83 -15.62
C THR A 44 -7.85 22.24 -14.32
N TRP A 45 -8.66 22.22 -13.29
CA TRP A 45 -8.30 21.64 -11.98
C TRP A 45 -8.18 20.13 -12.03
N LEU A 46 -9.05 19.47 -12.80
CA LEU A 46 -8.92 18.04 -13.05
C LEU A 46 -7.61 17.70 -13.77
N LEU A 47 -7.27 18.48 -14.82
CA LEU A 47 -6.05 18.28 -15.58
C LEU A 47 -4.81 18.58 -14.73
N LEU A 48 -4.83 19.65 -13.95
CA LEU A 48 -3.77 19.97 -12.98
C LEU A 48 -3.58 18.81 -11.99
N GLY A 49 -4.67 18.30 -11.42
CA GLY A 49 -4.63 17.16 -10.51
C GLY A 49 -4.09 15.89 -11.16
N LEU A 50 -4.41 15.61 -12.42
CA LEU A 50 -3.84 14.49 -13.18
C LEU A 50 -2.34 14.64 -13.38
N LEU A 51 -1.87 15.82 -13.80
CA LEU A 51 -0.46 16.09 -14.03
C LEU A 51 0.35 16.04 -12.73
N VAL A 52 -0.12 16.71 -11.68
CA VAL A 52 0.53 16.69 -10.37
C VAL A 52 0.52 15.28 -9.78
N GLY A 53 -0.62 14.57 -9.86
CA GLY A 53 -0.74 13.19 -9.42
C GLY A 53 0.19 12.23 -10.18
N ALA A 54 0.37 12.43 -11.48
CA ALA A 54 1.31 11.64 -12.27
C ALA A 54 2.76 11.90 -11.84
N VAL A 55 3.14 13.17 -11.68
CA VAL A 55 4.48 13.53 -11.18
C VAL A 55 4.71 12.93 -9.78
N GLU A 56 3.73 13.01 -8.89
CA GLU A 56 3.81 12.42 -7.54
C GLU A 56 4.04 10.90 -7.57
N GLN A 57 3.32 10.17 -8.42
CA GLN A 57 3.40 8.70 -8.46
C GLN A 57 4.61 8.15 -9.23
N PHE A 58 5.19 8.93 -10.14
CA PHE A 58 6.26 8.44 -11.00
C PHE A 58 7.61 9.10 -10.72
N PHE A 59 7.65 10.37 -10.29
CA PHE A 59 8.89 11.10 -10.00
C PHE A 59 9.23 11.17 -8.52
N PHE A 60 8.25 11.42 -7.65
CA PHE A 60 8.48 11.55 -6.20
C PHE A 60 8.52 10.20 -5.47
N THR A 61 8.54 9.07 -6.21
CA THR A 61 8.84 7.74 -5.68
C THR A 61 10.32 7.43 -5.89
N GLY A 62 10.97 6.78 -4.93
CA GLY A 62 12.40 6.40 -5.04
C GLY A 62 13.34 7.39 -4.33
N PRO A 63 14.40 7.91 -5.00
CA PRO A 63 15.43 8.73 -4.32
C PRO A 63 14.88 9.98 -3.64
N VAL A 64 13.91 10.66 -4.28
CA VAL A 64 13.30 11.87 -3.75
C VAL A 64 12.50 11.61 -2.46
N ALA A 65 11.89 10.43 -2.34
CA ALA A 65 11.17 10.03 -1.13
C ALA A 65 12.09 9.86 0.11
N ARG A 66 13.40 9.80 -0.09
CA ARG A 66 14.41 9.70 0.99
C ARG A 66 14.88 11.07 1.52
N LEU A 67 14.50 12.15 0.83
CA LEU A 67 14.83 13.51 1.27
C LEU A 67 14.05 13.86 2.55
N PRO A 68 14.58 14.78 3.39
CA PRO A 68 13.84 15.35 4.51
C PRO A 68 12.49 15.93 4.05
N ILE A 69 11.44 15.78 4.86
CA ILE A 69 10.07 16.10 4.46
C ILE A 69 9.89 17.56 4.02
N TYR A 70 10.62 18.50 4.66
CA TYR A 70 10.55 19.92 4.29
C TYR A 70 11.11 20.19 2.90
N LEU A 71 12.17 19.48 2.46
CA LEU A 71 12.70 19.56 1.10
C LEU A 71 11.73 18.93 0.09
N GLN A 72 11.11 17.82 0.45
CA GLN A 72 10.07 17.21 -0.39
C GLN A 72 8.90 18.16 -0.62
N ILE A 73 8.40 18.83 0.45
CA ILE A 73 7.31 19.79 0.36
C ILE A 73 7.72 20.98 -0.53
N GLY A 74 8.90 21.55 -0.31
CA GLY A 74 9.41 22.67 -1.12
C GLY A 74 9.53 22.30 -2.61
N LEU A 75 10.12 21.14 -2.91
CA LEU A 75 10.30 20.68 -4.30
C LEU A 75 8.93 20.45 -4.98
N ARG A 76 7.99 19.83 -4.28
CA ARG A 76 6.62 19.61 -4.75
C ARG A 76 5.90 20.93 -5.00
N ALA A 77 6.00 21.90 -4.11
CA ALA A 77 5.39 23.22 -4.29
C ALA A 77 5.90 23.93 -5.54
N VAL A 78 7.21 23.87 -5.80
CA VAL A 78 7.82 24.40 -7.01
C VAL A 78 7.29 23.70 -8.25
N PHE A 79 7.21 22.35 -8.25
CA PHE A 79 6.66 21.60 -9.37
C PHE A 79 5.19 21.93 -9.64
N VAL A 80 4.35 22.00 -8.61
CA VAL A 80 2.93 22.36 -8.73
C VAL A 80 2.78 23.75 -9.32
N TRP A 81 3.60 24.70 -8.86
CA TRP A 81 3.60 26.07 -9.38
C TRP A 81 3.96 26.09 -10.86
N PHE A 82 5.03 25.44 -11.28
CA PHE A 82 5.44 25.38 -12.69
C PHE A 82 4.41 24.67 -13.57
N ILE A 83 3.85 23.53 -13.12
CA ILE A 83 2.82 22.82 -13.86
C ILE A 83 1.56 23.69 -13.99
N GLY A 84 1.12 24.35 -12.91
CA GLY A 84 -0.05 25.23 -12.91
C GLY A 84 0.13 26.41 -13.87
N MET A 85 1.26 27.11 -13.78
CA MET A 85 1.56 28.23 -14.67
C MET A 85 1.73 27.80 -16.13
N GLY A 86 2.40 26.65 -16.36
CA GLY A 86 2.54 26.08 -17.70
C GLY A 86 1.20 25.71 -18.33
N LEU A 87 0.30 25.11 -17.53
CA LEU A 87 -1.04 24.77 -18.00
C LEU A 87 -1.88 26.01 -18.34
N LEU A 88 -1.85 27.04 -17.49
CA LEU A 88 -2.52 28.29 -17.76
C LEU A 88 -1.97 28.98 -19.02
N SER A 89 -0.64 28.98 -19.18
CA SER A 89 0.01 29.52 -20.39
C SER A 89 -0.39 28.75 -21.65
N LEU A 90 -0.50 27.42 -21.56
CA LEU A 90 -0.91 26.58 -22.69
C LEU A 90 -2.38 26.83 -23.07
N LEU A 91 -3.27 26.97 -22.08
CA LEU A 91 -4.67 27.28 -22.34
C LEU A 91 -4.83 28.64 -23.03
N MET A 92 -4.01 29.61 -22.66
CA MET A 92 -4.01 30.92 -23.28
C MET A 92 -3.58 30.90 -24.76
N VAL A 93 -2.57 30.06 -25.09
CA VAL A 93 -2.07 29.93 -26.48
C VAL A 93 -3.03 29.12 -27.36
N SER A 94 -3.85 28.25 -26.76
CA SER A 94 -4.71 27.32 -27.51
C SER A 94 -6.12 27.83 -27.81
N ASP A 95 -6.40 29.11 -27.65
CA ASP A 95 -7.74 29.73 -27.78
C ASP A 95 -8.85 29.05 -26.92
N LEU A 96 -8.45 28.19 -25.97
CA LEU A 96 -9.33 27.57 -24.97
C LEU A 96 -9.40 28.43 -23.71
N GLU A 97 -9.26 29.73 -23.87
CA GLU A 97 -9.19 30.69 -22.77
C GLU A 97 -10.47 30.68 -21.92
N PRO A 98 -10.33 30.57 -20.59
CA PRO A 98 -11.48 30.82 -19.73
C PRO A 98 -11.99 32.26 -19.93
N PRO A 99 -13.32 32.48 -20.05
CA PRO A 99 -13.89 33.84 -20.21
C PRO A 99 -13.37 34.84 -19.18
N ALA A 100 -13.05 34.37 -17.97
CA ALA A 100 -12.47 35.17 -16.90
C ALA A 100 -11.08 35.78 -17.23
N MET A 101 -10.32 35.25 -18.19
CA MET A 101 -9.04 35.84 -18.61
C MET A 101 -9.25 37.11 -19.41
N HIS A 102 -10.24 37.13 -20.31
CA HIS A 102 -10.62 38.34 -21.04
C HIS A 102 -11.11 39.44 -20.13
N GLU A 103 -11.93 39.10 -19.12
CA GLU A 103 -12.42 40.06 -18.13
C GLU A 103 -11.32 40.72 -17.29
N LEU A 104 -10.20 39.98 -17.09
CA LEU A 104 -9.03 40.45 -16.35
C LEU A 104 -8.00 41.19 -17.24
N GLY A 105 -8.27 41.37 -18.54
CA GLY A 105 -7.35 42.04 -19.49
C GLY A 105 -6.05 41.30 -19.75
N LEU A 106 -6.04 39.97 -19.55
CA LEU A 106 -4.88 39.11 -19.75
C LEU A 106 -4.73 38.74 -21.23
N VAL A 107 -4.23 39.67 -22.01
CA VAL A 107 -4.16 39.57 -23.48
C VAL A 107 -2.84 38.95 -23.97
N ASP A 108 -1.83 38.85 -23.12
CA ASP A 108 -0.54 38.24 -23.44
C ASP A 108 0.09 37.47 -22.26
N LEU A 109 1.04 36.55 -22.58
CA LEU A 109 1.74 35.73 -21.56
C LEU A 109 2.49 36.59 -20.53
N LYS A 110 3.02 37.76 -20.90
CA LYS A 110 3.76 38.61 -19.96
C LYS A 110 2.78 39.28 -18.98
N ALA A 111 1.59 39.70 -19.44
CA ALA A 111 0.54 40.23 -18.62
C ALA A 111 0.05 39.13 -17.63
N LEU A 112 -0.17 37.91 -18.11
CA LEU A 112 -0.53 36.74 -17.30
C LEU A 112 0.44 36.54 -16.13
N TRP A 113 1.74 36.45 -16.42
CA TRP A 113 2.76 36.16 -15.39
C TRP A 113 2.96 37.30 -14.39
N LYS A 114 2.58 38.52 -14.72
CA LYS A 114 2.73 39.70 -13.85
C LYS A 114 1.43 40.06 -13.13
N HIS A 115 0.31 39.45 -13.48
CA HIS A 115 -0.97 39.82 -12.92
C HIS A 115 -1.11 39.34 -11.44
N PRO A 116 -1.50 40.21 -10.49
CA PRO A 116 -1.60 39.83 -9.08
C PRO A 116 -2.59 38.69 -8.79
N ALA A 117 -3.58 38.46 -9.65
CA ALA A 117 -4.49 37.34 -9.55
C ALA A 117 -3.77 35.99 -9.74
N MET A 118 -2.72 35.95 -10.56
CA MET A 118 -1.97 34.71 -10.82
C MET A 118 -1.18 34.24 -9.61
N GLU A 119 -0.63 35.15 -8.83
CA GLU A 119 -0.01 34.80 -7.55
C GLU A 119 -1.01 34.09 -6.62
N ARG A 120 -2.23 34.62 -6.53
CA ARG A 120 -3.31 34.02 -5.70
C ARG A 120 -3.74 32.65 -6.22
N VAL A 121 -3.90 32.50 -7.55
CA VAL A 121 -4.22 31.21 -8.18
C VAL A 121 -3.11 30.20 -7.94
N ALA A 122 -1.84 30.62 -8.09
CA ALA A 122 -0.70 29.74 -7.82
C ALA A 122 -0.62 29.32 -6.35
N LEU A 123 -0.82 30.25 -5.42
CA LEU A 123 -0.85 29.94 -3.97
C LEU A 123 -2.00 28.98 -3.63
N ASN A 124 -3.20 29.19 -4.21
CA ASN A 124 -4.31 28.27 -4.02
C ASN A 124 -4.01 26.88 -4.59
N ALA A 125 -3.43 26.79 -5.78
CA ALA A 125 -3.04 25.50 -6.38
C ALA A 125 -2.01 24.76 -5.52
N VAL A 126 -1.01 25.46 -4.99
CA VAL A 126 -0.02 24.89 -4.07
C VAL A 126 -0.70 24.41 -2.79
N PHE A 127 -1.59 25.23 -2.19
CA PHE A 127 -2.30 24.89 -0.97
C PHE A 127 -3.20 23.65 -1.14
N VAL A 128 -4.02 23.63 -2.20
CA VAL A 128 -4.90 22.49 -2.51
C VAL A 128 -4.07 21.22 -2.74
N SER A 129 -3.02 21.33 -3.56
CA SER A 129 -2.15 20.18 -3.82
C SER A 129 -1.44 19.68 -2.56
N ALA A 130 -1.00 20.58 -1.68
CA ALA A 130 -0.39 20.21 -0.41
C ALA A 130 -1.37 19.45 0.51
N LEU A 131 -2.63 19.90 0.59
CA LEU A 131 -3.66 19.19 1.35
C LEU A 131 -3.95 17.80 0.79
N VAL A 132 -4.07 17.67 -0.54
CA VAL A 132 -4.29 16.37 -1.18
C VAL A 132 -3.09 15.46 -0.98
N MET A 133 -1.86 15.98 -1.10
CA MET A 133 -0.65 15.22 -0.84
C MET A 133 -0.59 14.73 0.61
N LEU A 134 -0.89 15.60 1.58
CA LEU A 134 -0.92 15.24 2.99
C LEU A 134 -1.94 14.12 3.25
N PHE A 135 -3.14 14.25 2.68
CA PHE A 135 -4.18 13.22 2.79
C PHE A 135 -3.71 11.88 2.21
N MET A 136 -3.11 11.89 1.02
CA MET A 136 -2.60 10.67 0.37
C MET A 136 -1.41 10.07 1.11
N GLU A 137 -0.57 10.87 1.74
CA GLU A 137 0.54 10.38 2.55
C GLU A 137 0.05 9.75 3.87
N MET A 138 -0.98 10.34 4.50
CA MET A 138 -1.65 9.71 5.64
C MET A 138 -2.30 8.37 5.26
N GLU A 139 -2.97 8.32 4.09
CA GLU A 139 -3.50 7.06 3.55
C GLU A 139 -2.40 6.02 3.34
N ARG A 140 -1.22 6.43 2.87
CA ARG A 140 -0.07 5.56 2.63
C ARG A 140 0.54 5.03 3.93
N LEU A 141 0.66 5.87 4.96
CA LEU A 141 1.20 5.50 6.27
C LEU A 141 0.32 4.48 7.01
N VAL A 142 -0.99 4.61 6.88
CA VAL A 142 -1.97 3.77 7.60
C VAL A 142 -2.41 2.58 6.74
N GLY A 143 -2.30 2.69 5.42
CA GLY A 143 -2.89 1.76 4.45
C GLY A 143 -4.31 2.15 4.05
N ALA A 144 -4.59 2.18 2.74
CA ALA A 144 -5.82 2.75 2.16
C ALA A 144 -7.12 2.18 2.74
N ARG A 145 -7.21 0.86 2.96
CA ARG A 145 -8.41 0.23 3.53
C ARG A 145 -8.58 0.57 5.01
N MET A 146 -7.48 0.55 5.75
CA MET A 146 -7.45 0.85 7.17
C MET A 146 -7.78 2.33 7.41
N PHE A 147 -7.22 3.23 6.60
CA PHE A 147 -7.48 4.67 6.62
C PHE A 147 -8.97 5.00 6.37
N ARG A 148 -9.59 4.39 5.35
CA ARG A 148 -11.05 4.55 5.12
C ARG A 148 -11.90 4.09 6.29
N ARG A 149 -11.54 2.94 6.91
CA ARG A 149 -12.24 2.42 8.09
C ARG A 149 -12.07 3.32 9.31
N PHE A 150 -10.89 3.96 9.43
CA PHE A 150 -10.61 4.94 10.47
C PHE A 150 -11.47 6.20 10.31
N ILE A 151 -11.50 6.80 9.10
CA ILE A 151 -12.31 8.01 8.81
C ILE A 151 -13.80 7.73 8.99
N THR A 152 -14.27 6.56 8.56
CA THR A 152 -15.69 6.20 8.68
C THR A 152 -16.09 5.78 10.11
N GLY A 153 -15.16 5.78 11.06
CA GLY A 153 -15.41 5.37 12.45
C GLY A 153 -15.81 3.90 12.60
N ARG A 154 -15.54 3.05 11.57
CA ARG A 154 -16.01 1.65 11.55
C ARG A 154 -15.55 0.84 12.76
N TYR A 155 -14.36 1.13 13.29
CA TYR A 155 -13.76 0.43 14.42
C TYR A 155 -13.67 1.29 15.70
N ALA A 156 -14.48 2.35 15.78
CA ALA A 156 -14.63 3.12 17.02
C ALA A 156 -15.13 2.23 18.19
N HIS A 157 -15.89 1.19 17.86
CA HIS A 157 -16.29 0.14 18.78
C HIS A 157 -15.73 -1.21 18.29
N PRO A 158 -15.36 -2.13 19.22
CA PRO A 158 -14.89 -3.48 18.88
C PRO A 158 -15.91 -4.22 18.01
N ARG A 159 -15.43 -4.86 16.93
CA ARG A 159 -16.26 -5.65 16.02
C ARG A 159 -15.66 -7.03 15.81
N ARG A 160 -16.51 -8.04 15.84
CA ARG A 160 -16.14 -9.41 15.45
C ARG A 160 -16.14 -9.53 13.94
N GLU A 161 -15.07 -10.06 13.39
CA GLU A 161 -14.92 -10.31 11.95
C GLU A 161 -14.31 -11.69 11.74
N ASP A 162 -14.86 -12.47 10.80
CA ASP A 162 -14.25 -13.71 10.33
C ASP A 162 -13.16 -13.38 9.31
N ARG A 163 -11.92 -13.71 9.66
CA ARG A 163 -10.76 -13.36 8.86
C ARG A 163 -9.80 -14.53 8.67
N VAL A 164 -9.09 -14.48 7.56
CA VAL A 164 -7.85 -15.24 7.39
C VAL A 164 -6.69 -14.32 7.76
N VAL A 165 -5.81 -14.84 8.59
CA VAL A 165 -4.61 -14.17 9.07
C VAL A 165 -3.40 -14.96 8.60
N MET A 166 -2.37 -14.26 8.12
CA MET A 166 -1.08 -14.81 7.73
C MET A 166 0.03 -14.11 8.51
N PHE A 167 0.87 -14.91 9.14
CA PHE A 167 2.13 -14.47 9.72
C PHE A 167 3.26 -14.99 8.83
N ILE A 168 4.11 -14.09 8.36
CA ILE A 168 5.27 -14.41 7.51
C ILE A 168 6.50 -13.95 8.25
N ASP A 169 7.43 -14.86 8.51
CA ASP A 169 8.62 -14.60 9.32
C ASP A 169 9.90 -15.01 8.58
N LEU A 170 10.99 -14.24 8.78
CA LEU A 170 12.27 -14.44 8.13
C LEU A 170 13.05 -15.58 8.79
N GLU A 171 13.46 -16.55 8.02
CA GLU A 171 14.32 -17.63 8.53
C GLU A 171 15.71 -17.13 8.89
N SER A 172 16.18 -17.49 10.09
CA SER A 172 17.54 -17.22 10.53
C SER A 172 17.90 -15.73 10.66
N SER A 173 16.94 -14.88 11.02
CA SER A 173 17.11 -13.43 11.19
C SER A 173 18.27 -13.06 12.12
N THR A 174 18.41 -13.72 13.26
CA THR A 174 19.52 -13.52 14.20
C THR A 174 20.88 -13.73 13.52
N ARG A 175 21.01 -14.82 12.76
CA ARG A 175 22.26 -15.12 12.01
C ARG A 175 22.55 -14.04 10.95
N TYR A 176 21.51 -13.54 10.27
CA TYR A 176 21.71 -12.47 9.29
C TYR A 176 22.12 -11.16 9.97
N THR A 177 21.55 -10.84 11.13
CA THR A 177 21.96 -9.65 11.91
C THR A 177 23.41 -9.77 12.37
N GLU A 178 23.83 -10.92 12.89
CA GLU A 178 25.23 -11.16 13.27
C GLU A 178 26.20 -11.07 12.09
N GLN A 179 25.82 -11.57 10.92
CA GLN A 179 26.66 -11.61 9.72
C GLN A 179 26.77 -10.23 9.04
N LEU A 180 25.70 -9.46 9.00
CA LEU A 180 25.59 -8.21 8.22
C LEU A 180 25.80 -6.97 9.06
N GLY A 181 25.53 -7.03 10.36
CA GLY A 181 25.36 -5.89 11.23
C GLY A 181 23.98 -5.23 11.02
N ASP A 182 23.56 -4.42 12.00
CA ASP A 182 22.18 -3.90 12.10
C ASP A 182 21.75 -3.09 10.88
N GLU A 183 22.60 -2.21 10.36
CA GLU A 183 22.28 -1.33 9.25
C GLU A 183 22.02 -2.11 7.95
N ARG A 184 22.92 -3.02 7.59
CA ARG A 184 22.82 -3.82 6.37
C ARG A 184 21.70 -4.87 6.48
N TYR A 185 21.46 -5.38 7.69
CA TYR A 185 20.31 -6.24 7.95
C TYR A 185 18.99 -5.50 7.73
N PHE A 186 18.88 -4.25 8.22
CA PHE A 186 17.70 -3.43 7.99
C PHE A 186 17.49 -3.09 6.50
N GLU A 187 18.57 -2.83 5.75
CA GLU A 187 18.48 -2.68 4.28
C GLU A 187 17.98 -3.95 3.59
N LEU A 188 18.47 -5.13 4.02
CA LEU A 188 18.00 -6.43 3.53
C LEU A 188 16.51 -6.61 3.77
N LEU A 189 16.04 -6.36 4.99
CA LEU A 189 14.62 -6.45 5.35
C LEU A 189 13.75 -5.52 4.50
N ASN A 190 14.14 -4.25 4.39
CA ASN A 190 13.41 -3.29 3.58
C ASN A 190 13.32 -3.75 2.12
N ARG A 191 14.40 -4.33 1.57
CA ARG A 191 14.36 -4.88 0.21
C ARG A 191 13.42 -6.05 0.09
N CYS A 192 13.37 -6.95 1.07
CA CYS A 192 12.40 -8.05 1.10
C CYS A 192 10.96 -7.52 1.13
N PHE A 193 10.65 -6.55 1.99
CA PHE A 193 9.31 -5.96 2.08
C PHE A 193 8.89 -5.20 0.81
N GLU A 194 9.84 -4.53 0.15
CA GLU A 194 9.58 -3.93 -1.18
C GLU A 194 9.13 -4.98 -2.21
N LEU A 195 9.81 -6.13 -2.23
CA LEU A 195 9.50 -7.23 -3.16
C LEU A 195 8.15 -7.90 -2.85
N MET A 196 7.72 -7.90 -1.59
CA MET A 196 6.40 -8.41 -1.18
C MET A 196 5.25 -7.53 -1.67
N THR A 197 5.50 -6.25 -1.96
CA THR A 197 4.44 -5.28 -2.31
C THR A 197 3.60 -5.72 -3.52
N GLY A 198 4.22 -6.20 -4.57
CA GLY A 198 3.52 -6.67 -5.78
C GLY A 198 2.57 -7.83 -5.49
N PRO A 199 3.05 -8.94 -4.92
CA PRO A 199 2.23 -10.06 -4.49
C PRO A 199 1.09 -9.67 -3.53
N VAL A 200 1.37 -8.84 -2.53
CA VAL A 200 0.36 -8.36 -1.56
C VAL A 200 -0.77 -7.59 -2.24
N LEU A 201 -0.43 -6.69 -3.17
CA LEU A 201 -1.43 -5.96 -3.96
C LEU A 201 -2.25 -6.90 -4.86
N ALA A 202 -1.62 -7.90 -5.47
CA ALA A 202 -2.28 -8.85 -6.35
C ALA A 202 -3.26 -9.77 -5.61
N SER A 203 -2.92 -10.18 -4.38
CA SER A 203 -3.76 -11.03 -3.53
C SER A 203 -4.87 -10.28 -2.78
N ASN A 204 -4.93 -8.96 -2.89
CA ASN A 204 -5.81 -8.11 -2.07
C ASN A 204 -5.62 -8.27 -0.56
N ALA A 205 -4.45 -8.71 -0.09
CA ALA A 205 -4.12 -8.75 1.32
C ALA A 205 -4.07 -7.34 1.93
N GLU A 206 -4.38 -7.26 3.21
CA GLU A 206 -4.17 -6.05 4.02
C GLU A 206 -2.95 -6.29 4.91
N ILE A 207 -1.94 -5.43 4.82
CA ILE A 207 -0.84 -5.45 5.78
C ILE A 207 -1.37 -4.84 7.08
N LEU A 208 -1.41 -5.64 8.14
CA LEU A 208 -1.82 -5.17 9.44
C LEU A 208 -0.68 -4.42 10.14
N LYS A 209 0.48 -5.04 10.21
CA LYS A 209 1.70 -4.45 10.79
C LYS A 209 2.96 -5.24 10.41
N TYR A 210 4.09 -4.57 10.59
CA TYR A 210 5.42 -5.17 10.61
C TYR A 210 5.89 -5.26 12.05
N VAL A 211 6.43 -6.41 12.46
CA VAL A 211 6.94 -6.66 13.81
C VAL A 211 8.34 -7.26 13.69
N GLY A 212 9.35 -6.37 13.67
CA GLY A 212 10.73 -6.78 13.37
C GLY A 212 10.84 -7.31 11.93
N ASP A 213 11.15 -8.58 11.79
CA ASP A 213 11.25 -9.32 10.54
C ASP A 213 9.97 -10.07 10.14
N GLU A 214 8.95 -10.02 11.00
CA GLU A 214 7.65 -10.61 10.74
C GLU A 214 6.71 -9.62 10.06
N VAL A 215 5.93 -10.10 9.09
CA VAL A 215 4.82 -9.35 8.44
C VAL A 215 3.51 -10.04 8.74
N ILE A 216 2.57 -9.30 9.30
CA ILE A 216 1.23 -9.78 9.58
C ILE A 216 0.28 -9.25 8.52
N LEU A 217 -0.34 -10.19 7.80
CA LEU A 217 -1.29 -9.92 6.72
C LEU A 217 -2.67 -10.47 7.08
N THR A 218 -3.71 -9.88 6.52
CA THR A 218 -5.07 -10.34 6.77
C THR A 218 -5.99 -10.10 5.57
N TRP A 219 -7.03 -10.91 5.48
CA TRP A 219 -8.15 -10.79 4.55
C TRP A 219 -9.46 -11.01 5.28
N ARG A 220 -10.55 -10.60 4.68
CA ARG A 220 -11.84 -11.20 4.98
C ARG A 220 -11.88 -12.60 4.39
N THR A 221 -12.47 -13.55 5.09
CA THR A 221 -12.47 -14.95 4.65
C THR A 221 -12.90 -15.15 3.19
N PRO A 222 -14.00 -14.53 2.68
CA PRO A 222 -14.39 -14.70 1.26
C PRO A 222 -13.36 -14.17 0.25
N GLU A 223 -12.57 -13.16 0.64
CA GLU A 223 -11.50 -12.60 -0.21
C GLU A 223 -10.28 -13.52 -0.23
N ALA A 224 -9.93 -14.12 0.91
CA ALA A 224 -8.79 -15.03 1.05
C ALA A 224 -8.96 -16.33 0.29
N VAL A 225 -10.17 -16.93 0.37
CA VAL A 225 -10.46 -18.23 -0.24
C VAL A 225 -10.75 -18.14 -1.74
N ARG A 226 -11.17 -16.95 -2.22
CA ARG A 226 -11.40 -16.75 -3.65
C ARG A 226 -10.12 -16.99 -4.42
N ASP A 227 -10.17 -17.89 -5.40
CA ASP A 227 -9.04 -18.28 -6.24
C ASP A 227 -7.80 -18.66 -5.41
N GLU A 228 -8.02 -19.15 -4.18
CA GLU A 228 -6.95 -19.52 -3.23
C GLU A 228 -5.88 -18.42 -3.05
N SER A 229 -6.30 -17.15 -3.12
CA SER A 229 -5.41 -15.99 -3.15
C SER A 229 -4.47 -15.92 -1.97
N CYS A 230 -4.89 -16.41 -0.79
CA CYS A 230 -4.05 -16.48 0.40
C CYS A 230 -2.91 -17.50 0.28
N LEU A 231 -3.10 -18.61 -0.45
CA LEU A 231 -2.04 -19.58 -0.72
C LEU A 231 -1.08 -19.06 -1.79
N HIS A 232 -1.63 -18.51 -2.88
CA HIS A 232 -0.83 -17.93 -3.96
C HIS A 232 0.13 -16.86 -3.44
N LEU A 233 -0.31 -16.02 -2.51
CA LEU A 233 0.52 -14.93 -1.97
C LEU A 233 1.87 -15.41 -1.45
N PHE A 234 1.90 -16.45 -0.63
CA PHE A 234 3.17 -16.94 -0.07
C PHE A 234 4.15 -17.38 -1.16
N PHE A 235 3.67 -18.15 -2.12
CA PHE A 235 4.51 -18.66 -3.20
C PHE A 235 4.96 -17.56 -4.16
N ASP A 236 4.11 -16.57 -4.42
CA ASP A 236 4.45 -15.41 -5.25
C ASP A 236 5.50 -14.51 -4.57
N ILE A 237 5.44 -14.35 -3.25
CA ILE A 237 6.49 -13.70 -2.45
C ILE A 237 7.81 -14.48 -2.59
N ARG A 238 7.76 -15.80 -2.38
CA ARG A 238 8.95 -16.66 -2.52
C ARG A 238 9.58 -16.53 -3.90
N GLU A 239 8.79 -16.59 -4.95
CA GLU A 239 9.28 -16.41 -6.31
C GLU A 239 9.84 -15.02 -6.59
N ALA A 240 9.26 -13.97 -6.00
CA ALA A 240 9.78 -12.61 -6.13
C ALA A 240 11.16 -12.48 -5.49
N LEU A 241 11.37 -13.09 -4.33
CA LEU A 241 12.66 -13.14 -3.65
C LEU A 241 13.69 -13.99 -4.41
N GLU A 242 13.30 -15.17 -4.88
CA GLU A 242 14.16 -16.07 -5.66
C GLU A 242 14.66 -15.42 -6.95
N ARG A 243 13.83 -14.64 -7.64
CA ARG A 243 14.24 -13.88 -8.83
C ARG A 243 15.32 -12.83 -8.55
N GLU A 244 15.29 -12.21 -7.38
CA GLU A 244 16.30 -11.27 -6.91
C GLU A 244 17.51 -11.95 -6.24
N GLY A 245 17.50 -13.28 -6.14
CA GLY A 245 18.54 -14.09 -5.49
C GLY A 245 19.97 -13.71 -5.87
N PRO A 246 20.32 -13.56 -7.17
CA PRO A 246 21.66 -13.13 -7.58
C PRO A 246 22.05 -11.75 -7.01
N GLN A 247 21.11 -10.82 -6.87
CA GLN A 247 21.37 -9.51 -6.31
C GLN A 247 21.52 -9.56 -4.80
N PHE A 248 20.72 -10.39 -4.10
CA PHE A 248 20.86 -10.64 -2.67
C PHE A 248 22.23 -11.24 -2.36
N MET A 249 22.65 -12.26 -3.11
CA MET A 249 23.98 -12.86 -2.93
C MET A 249 25.10 -11.87 -3.20
N LYS A 250 25.01 -11.06 -4.26
CA LYS A 250 26.02 -10.06 -4.60
C LYS A 250 26.12 -8.94 -3.54
N ARG A 251 24.99 -8.47 -3.02
CA ARG A 251 24.96 -7.30 -2.13
C ARG A 251 25.13 -7.68 -0.66
N TYR A 252 24.53 -8.79 -0.24
CA TYR A 252 24.44 -9.17 1.17
C TYR A 252 25.14 -10.50 1.48
N GLY A 253 25.48 -11.31 0.49
CA GLY A 253 26.08 -12.64 0.69
C GLY A 253 25.12 -13.67 1.28
N VAL A 254 23.81 -13.39 1.29
CA VAL A 254 22.76 -14.25 1.83
C VAL A 254 21.57 -14.31 0.88
N MET A 255 20.80 -15.42 0.97
CA MET A 255 19.53 -15.58 0.27
C MET A 255 18.41 -15.62 1.31
N PRO A 256 17.59 -14.54 1.45
CA PRO A 256 16.51 -14.51 2.43
C PRO A 256 15.44 -15.54 2.09
N ARG A 257 14.99 -16.28 3.11
CA ARG A 257 13.89 -17.22 3.03
C ARG A 257 12.88 -16.89 4.12
N PHE A 258 11.62 -17.08 3.80
CA PHE A 258 10.52 -16.85 4.73
C PHE A 258 9.71 -18.13 4.88
N HIS A 259 9.15 -18.29 6.06
CA HIS A 259 8.13 -19.29 6.35
C HIS A 259 6.86 -18.55 6.81
N ALA A 260 5.72 -19.22 6.69
CA ALA A 260 4.45 -18.59 7.01
C ALA A 260 3.44 -19.59 7.57
N ALA A 261 2.52 -19.07 8.37
CA ALA A 261 1.32 -19.79 8.73
C ALA A 261 0.07 -19.00 8.34
N LEU A 262 -0.98 -19.71 8.00
CA LEU A 262 -2.30 -19.19 7.68
C LEU A 262 -3.35 -19.86 8.60
N HIS A 263 -4.17 -19.04 9.21
CA HIS A 263 -5.29 -19.50 10.02
C HIS A 263 -6.54 -18.67 9.72
N ARG A 264 -7.69 -19.35 9.67
CA ARG A 264 -9.01 -18.71 9.63
C ARG A 264 -9.63 -18.73 11.01
N GLY A 265 -10.15 -17.61 11.44
CA GLY A 265 -10.89 -17.55 12.70
C GLY A 265 -11.53 -16.20 12.95
N GLU A 266 -12.29 -16.13 14.02
CA GLU A 266 -12.89 -14.89 14.47
C GLU A 266 -11.83 -14.02 15.17
N VAL A 267 -11.79 -12.75 14.77
CA VAL A 267 -10.96 -11.72 15.39
C VAL A 267 -11.81 -10.55 15.83
N ILE A 268 -11.37 -9.83 16.84
CA ILE A 268 -11.94 -8.55 17.25
C ILE A 268 -11.09 -7.44 16.64
N ALA A 269 -11.69 -6.67 15.75
CA ALA A 269 -11.11 -5.48 15.17
C ALA A 269 -11.57 -4.26 15.95
N ALA A 270 -10.64 -3.49 16.49
CA ALA A 270 -10.93 -2.30 17.26
C ALA A 270 -9.84 -1.23 17.09
N GLN A 271 -10.23 0.01 17.34
CA GLN A 271 -9.28 1.09 17.53
C GLN A 271 -8.69 1.00 18.94
N VAL A 272 -7.37 0.95 19.04
CA VAL A 272 -6.64 0.88 20.30
C VAL A 272 -5.73 2.08 20.49
N GLY A 273 -5.49 2.44 21.74
CA GLY A 273 -4.62 3.52 22.17
C GLY A 273 -5.30 4.89 22.24
N THR A 274 -4.77 5.76 23.12
CA THR A 274 -5.23 7.13 23.31
C THR A 274 -4.25 8.15 22.75
N ILE A 275 -2.96 8.00 23.00
CA ILE A 275 -1.90 8.91 22.51
C ILE A 275 -1.60 8.59 21.03
N ARG A 276 -1.39 7.31 20.72
CA ARG A 276 -1.25 6.81 19.35
C ARG A 276 -2.39 5.86 19.08
N ARG A 277 -3.28 6.25 18.18
CA ARG A 277 -4.40 5.42 17.78
C ARG A 277 -4.00 4.55 16.58
N SER A 278 -4.24 3.25 16.69
CA SER A 278 -4.11 2.30 15.59
C SER A 278 -5.32 1.37 15.57
N ILE A 279 -5.61 0.79 14.43
CA ILE A 279 -6.57 -0.31 14.35
C ILE A 279 -5.76 -1.60 14.51
N ASP A 280 -6.14 -2.43 15.46
CA ASP A 280 -5.50 -3.72 15.69
C ASP A 280 -6.54 -4.85 15.65
N LEU A 281 -6.05 -6.04 15.39
CA LEU A 281 -6.81 -7.27 15.44
C LEU A 281 -6.34 -8.07 16.66
N SER A 282 -7.28 -8.54 17.44
CA SER A 282 -7.02 -9.37 18.62
C SER A 282 -7.95 -10.57 18.63
N GLY A 283 -7.55 -11.62 19.30
CA GLY A 283 -8.34 -12.83 19.46
C GLY A 283 -7.51 -14.10 19.33
N ASP A 284 -8.16 -15.21 19.61
CA ASP A 284 -7.53 -16.53 19.59
C ASP A 284 -6.94 -16.88 18.21
N ALA A 285 -7.58 -16.43 17.13
CA ALA A 285 -7.09 -16.65 15.76
C ALA A 285 -5.70 -16.06 15.53
N MET A 286 -5.42 -14.87 16.07
CA MET A 286 -4.08 -14.24 15.97
C MET A 286 -3.03 -15.08 16.70
N ASN A 287 -3.34 -15.50 17.93
CA ASN A 287 -2.44 -16.30 18.75
C ASN A 287 -2.19 -17.69 18.13
N THR A 288 -3.22 -18.29 17.57
CA THR A 288 -3.12 -19.59 16.88
C THR A 288 -2.20 -19.47 15.67
N CYS A 289 -2.39 -18.46 14.83
CA CYS A 289 -1.57 -18.24 13.65
C CYS A 289 -0.10 -18.00 14.01
N ALA A 290 0.19 -17.15 14.99
CA ALA A 290 1.54 -16.87 15.47
C ALA A 290 2.27 -18.16 15.94
N ARG A 291 1.55 -19.06 16.59
CA ARG A 291 2.13 -20.33 17.05
C ARG A 291 2.31 -21.34 15.92
N LEU A 292 1.42 -21.37 14.93
CA LEU A 292 1.58 -22.19 13.74
C LEU A 292 2.81 -21.74 12.93
N THR A 293 3.16 -20.45 12.95
CA THR A 293 4.35 -19.93 12.27
C THR A 293 5.64 -20.56 12.83
N SER A 294 5.71 -20.82 14.14
CA SER A 294 6.89 -21.43 14.76
C SER A 294 7.20 -22.84 14.24
N VAL A 295 6.21 -23.59 13.75
CA VAL A 295 6.38 -24.93 13.19
C VAL A 295 6.40 -24.97 11.67
N ALA A 296 6.13 -23.84 11.03
CA ALA A 296 6.00 -23.78 9.57
C ALA A 296 7.29 -24.14 8.84
N LYS A 297 8.46 -23.80 9.41
CA LYS A 297 9.76 -24.12 8.85
C LYS A 297 9.97 -25.64 8.68
N GLU A 298 9.56 -26.40 9.70
CA GLU A 298 9.68 -27.87 9.71
C GLU A 298 8.67 -28.55 8.79
N MET A 299 7.56 -27.88 8.51
CA MET A 299 6.45 -28.39 7.70
C MET A 299 6.49 -27.93 6.22
N GLY A 300 7.64 -27.48 5.73
CA GLY A 300 7.81 -27.14 4.31
C GLY A 300 7.65 -25.65 3.97
N GLY A 301 7.62 -24.79 4.97
CA GLY A 301 7.66 -23.33 4.82
C GLY A 301 6.29 -22.65 4.86
N LEU A 302 5.22 -23.29 4.39
CA LEU A 302 3.84 -22.80 4.53
C LEU A 302 2.99 -23.81 5.26
N VAL A 303 2.34 -23.38 6.34
CA VAL A 303 1.39 -24.17 7.12
C VAL A 303 0.02 -23.52 7.12
N ILE A 304 -1.03 -24.32 6.97
CA ILE A 304 -2.41 -23.86 7.10
C ILE A 304 -3.15 -24.68 8.16
N SER A 305 -4.05 -24.02 8.90
CA SER A 305 -4.91 -24.71 9.85
C SER A 305 -6.02 -25.50 9.15
N ALA A 306 -6.54 -26.52 9.83
CA ALA A 306 -7.69 -27.28 9.36
C ALA A 306 -8.93 -26.39 9.12
N ASP A 307 -9.12 -25.34 9.92
CA ASP A 307 -10.22 -24.38 9.75
C ASP A 307 -10.11 -23.61 8.43
N LEU A 308 -8.89 -23.23 8.03
CA LEU A 308 -8.68 -22.61 6.73
C LEU A 308 -8.82 -23.63 5.61
N LEU A 309 -8.25 -24.83 5.76
CA LEU A 309 -8.40 -25.89 4.76
C LEU A 309 -9.87 -26.22 4.50
N LYS A 310 -10.68 -26.31 5.56
CA LYS A 310 -12.13 -26.50 5.43
C LYS A 310 -12.82 -25.36 4.68
N ALA A 311 -12.38 -24.12 4.87
CA ALA A 311 -12.94 -22.95 4.18
C ALA A 311 -12.52 -22.89 2.70
N LEU A 312 -11.32 -23.34 2.37
CA LEU A 312 -10.83 -23.46 0.99
C LEU A 312 -11.56 -24.58 0.23
N GLY A 313 -11.99 -25.63 0.94
CA GLY A 313 -12.50 -26.86 0.32
C GLY A 313 -11.36 -27.75 -0.19
N THR A 314 -11.56 -28.38 -1.35
CA THR A 314 -10.50 -29.15 -2.01
C THR A 314 -9.57 -28.19 -2.73
N PRO A 315 -8.28 -28.08 -2.32
CA PRO A 315 -7.33 -27.24 -3.03
C PRO A 315 -7.20 -27.61 -4.49
N SER A 316 -6.95 -26.61 -5.33
CA SER A 316 -6.75 -26.81 -6.77
C SER A 316 -5.51 -27.71 -7.03
N ALA A 317 -5.35 -28.19 -8.28
CA ALA A 317 -4.22 -28.97 -8.69
C ALA A 317 -2.86 -28.25 -8.54
N ASP A 318 -2.89 -26.93 -8.32
CA ASP A 318 -1.70 -26.12 -8.11
C ASP A 318 -1.09 -26.30 -6.71
N PHE A 319 -1.87 -26.83 -5.76
CA PHE A 319 -1.42 -27.00 -4.38
C PHE A 319 -1.60 -28.44 -3.89
N ARG A 320 -0.63 -28.89 -3.12
CA ARG A 320 -0.68 -30.16 -2.41
C ARG A 320 -0.54 -29.93 -0.94
N CYS A 321 -1.53 -30.38 -0.18
CA CYS A 321 -1.48 -30.39 1.27
C CYS A 321 -0.90 -31.73 1.77
N SER A 322 -0.07 -31.67 2.80
CA SER A 322 0.35 -32.87 3.54
C SER A 322 -0.84 -33.41 4.38
N GLU A 323 -0.64 -34.55 5.00
CA GLU A 323 -1.59 -35.02 5.99
C GLU A 323 -1.73 -34.02 7.15
N LEU A 324 -2.96 -33.90 7.67
CA LEU A 324 -3.24 -33.09 8.86
C LEU A 324 -2.52 -33.70 10.06
N ARG A 325 -1.78 -32.88 10.78
CA ARG A 325 -1.13 -33.24 12.03
C ARG A 325 -1.76 -32.45 13.18
N GLU A 326 -2.00 -33.13 14.27
CA GLU A 326 -2.36 -32.48 15.51
C GLU A 326 -1.10 -31.88 16.15
N LEU A 327 -1.14 -30.58 16.37
CA LEU A 327 -0.05 -29.83 16.98
C LEU A 327 -0.47 -29.41 18.38
N ASP A 328 0.30 -29.84 19.36
CA ASP A 328 0.14 -29.37 20.73
C ASP A 328 0.70 -27.95 20.81
N ILE A 329 -0.20 -26.98 20.86
CA ILE A 329 0.14 -25.55 20.84
C ILE A 329 0.07 -25.03 22.27
N ARG A 330 1.22 -24.63 22.82
CA ARG A 330 1.35 -24.12 24.19
C ARG A 330 0.27 -23.09 24.53
N GLY A 331 -0.53 -23.38 25.58
CA GLY A 331 -1.59 -22.50 26.07
C GLY A 331 -2.92 -22.59 25.32
N LYS A 332 -3.14 -23.63 24.53
CA LYS A 332 -4.47 -24.08 24.10
C LYS A 332 -4.83 -25.37 24.82
N GLU A 333 -6.10 -25.49 25.22
CA GLU A 333 -6.64 -26.72 25.79
C GLU A 333 -6.89 -27.80 24.73
N GLN A 334 -7.06 -27.39 23.47
CA GLN A 334 -7.28 -28.28 22.34
C GLN A 334 -6.14 -28.19 21.34
N ALA A 335 -5.68 -29.35 20.86
CA ALA A 335 -4.71 -29.44 19.78
C ALA A 335 -5.24 -28.75 18.50
N VAL A 336 -4.37 -28.11 17.77
CA VAL A 336 -4.72 -27.47 16.50
C VAL A 336 -4.25 -28.37 15.36
N SER A 337 -5.18 -28.81 14.53
CA SER A 337 -4.84 -29.57 13.34
C SER A 337 -4.37 -28.64 12.24
N ALA A 338 -3.23 -28.95 11.62
CA ALA A 338 -2.64 -28.17 10.52
C ALA A 338 -1.92 -29.08 9.51
N CYS A 339 -1.73 -28.58 8.29
CA CYS A 339 -0.95 -29.26 7.24
C CYS A 339 0.01 -28.30 6.57
N GLY A 340 1.12 -28.84 6.07
CA GLY A 340 2.04 -28.13 5.19
C GLY A 340 1.48 -28.04 3.78
N VAL A 341 1.72 -26.93 3.09
CA VAL A 341 1.28 -26.71 1.71
C VAL A 341 2.48 -26.55 0.80
N GLN A 342 2.44 -27.21 -0.35
CA GLN A 342 3.44 -27.11 -1.42
C GLN A 342 2.77 -26.76 -2.74
N ARG A 343 3.42 -25.89 -3.55
CA ARG A 343 2.97 -25.61 -4.92
C ARG A 343 3.48 -26.72 -5.85
N THR A 344 2.58 -27.36 -6.59
CA THR A 344 2.89 -28.49 -7.50
C THR A 344 3.26 -28.03 -8.89
N ARG A 345 2.78 -26.88 -9.34
CA ARG A 345 3.12 -26.26 -10.63
C ARG A 345 3.79 -24.92 -10.44
N LYS A 346 4.84 -24.65 -11.21
CA LYS A 346 5.27 -23.27 -11.47
C LYS A 346 4.22 -22.62 -12.38
N PRO A 347 3.80 -21.36 -12.13
CA PRO A 347 2.97 -20.65 -13.08
C PRO A 347 3.73 -20.59 -14.43
N GLU A 348 3.08 -21.01 -15.51
CA GLU A 348 3.57 -20.75 -16.86
C GLU A 348 3.53 -19.23 -17.08
N HIS A 349 4.70 -18.67 -17.36
CA HIS A 349 4.89 -17.21 -17.56
C HIS A 349 4.68 -16.83 -19.04
#